data_0080bcfaaa9cc19e7d9bb150e31ce588
#
_entry.id   0080bcfaaa9cc19e7d9bb150e31ce588
#
_cell.length_a   1.000
_cell.length_b   1.000
_cell.length_c   1.000
_cell.angle_alpha   90.00
_cell.angle_beta   90.00
_cell.angle_gamma   90.00
#
_symmetry.space_group_name_H-M   'P 1'
#
loop_
_entity.id
_entity.type
_entity.pdbx_description
1 polymer ?
#
loop_
_entity_poly.entity_id
_entity_poly.type
_entity_poly.pdbx_seq_one_letter_code
_entity_poly.pdbx_strand_id
1 'polypeptide(L)'
;MDRALMEFRIRGVATNLAFLHNLVSHPRFIANDYTTRFIDETPALFDFRKRKDRATKLLGWIADVTVNGHPETRDRALPPAHARKPEAPRFAADAQPGTRQRLEELGPTKFAEWMRNEQRVLITDTTMRDAHQSLLATRMRTRDIVGVAEAYARGLPQLLSLECWGGATFDVAMRFLNEDPWERLALIRAQAPNVLTQMLLRGANGVGYTNYPDNVVRHFVQRAAEGGMDLFRIFDCLNWVDNMRVAIDAVLDTGRLAEGALCYTGDILDPNRAKYSLDYYVKMAKELEKAGCHILAIKDMAGLLKPAAARVLVKALREEVGMPVHLHTHD
;
A
#
# COMPACT_ATOMS: atom_id res chain seq x y z
N MET A 1 -15.68 -9.64 15.77
CA MET A 1 -15.62 -8.23 15.37
C MET A 1 -16.51 -7.35 16.26
N ASP A 2 -17.78 -7.64 16.45
CA ASP A 2 -18.71 -6.87 17.27
C ASP A 2 -18.19 -6.58 18.70
N ARG A 3 -17.74 -7.61 19.41
CA ARG A 3 -17.12 -7.48 20.74
C ARG A 3 -15.90 -6.56 20.73
N ALA A 4 -15.03 -6.69 19.74
CA ALA A 4 -13.83 -5.83 19.62
C ALA A 4 -14.22 -4.36 19.45
N LEU A 5 -15.22 -4.07 18.59
CA LEU A 5 -15.74 -2.71 18.40
C LEU A 5 -16.37 -2.14 19.68
N MET A 6 -17.06 -2.99 20.47
CA MET A 6 -17.65 -2.57 21.75
C MET A 6 -16.60 -2.29 22.83
N GLU A 7 -15.52 -3.04 22.84
CA GLU A 7 -14.42 -2.89 23.82
C GLU A 7 -13.44 -1.76 23.43
N PHE A 8 -13.39 -1.39 22.16
CA PHE A 8 -12.52 -0.32 21.68
C PHE A 8 -12.98 1.05 22.20
N ARG A 9 -12.05 1.82 22.74
CA ARG A 9 -12.33 3.12 23.34
C ARG A 9 -11.39 4.19 22.79
N ILE A 10 -11.95 5.04 21.92
CA ILE A 10 -11.31 6.26 21.44
C ILE A 10 -12.09 7.44 21.98
N ARG A 11 -11.39 8.44 22.52
CA ARG A 11 -11.98 9.62 23.13
C ARG A 11 -11.27 10.87 22.67
N GLY A 12 -11.99 12.01 22.71
CA GLY A 12 -11.44 13.30 22.31
C GLY A 12 -11.56 13.58 20.80
N VAL A 13 -11.92 12.56 19.99
CA VAL A 13 -12.18 12.72 18.56
C VAL A 13 -13.47 11.98 18.15
N ALA A 14 -14.14 12.46 17.13
CA ALA A 14 -15.26 11.75 16.54
C ALA A 14 -14.74 10.55 15.72
N THR A 15 -15.39 9.40 15.84
CA THR A 15 -15.04 8.18 15.13
C THR A 15 -16.28 7.54 14.51
N ASN A 16 -16.08 6.62 13.58
CA ASN A 16 -17.14 5.82 12.99
C ASN A 16 -17.42 4.51 13.75
N LEU A 17 -16.89 4.32 14.93
CA LEU A 17 -17.05 3.07 15.72
C LEU A 17 -18.51 2.70 15.94
N ALA A 18 -19.40 3.67 16.22
CA ALA A 18 -20.82 3.40 16.41
C ALA A 18 -21.49 2.94 15.12
N PHE A 19 -21.12 3.52 13.99
CA PHE A 19 -21.56 3.09 12.67
C PHE A 19 -21.09 1.67 12.36
N LEU A 20 -19.81 1.38 12.56
CA LEU A 20 -19.25 0.04 12.33
C LEU A 20 -19.90 -1.02 13.21
N HIS A 21 -20.21 -0.68 14.48
CA HIS A 21 -20.95 -1.56 15.37
C HIS A 21 -22.35 -1.87 14.83
N ASN A 22 -23.11 -0.83 14.42
CA ASN A 22 -24.44 -1.02 13.82
C ASN A 22 -24.36 -1.85 12.54
N LEU A 23 -23.34 -1.64 11.72
CA LEU A 23 -23.12 -2.36 10.47
C LEU A 23 -22.90 -3.87 10.71
N VAL A 24 -21.91 -4.22 11.54
CA VAL A 24 -21.54 -5.64 11.77
C VAL A 24 -22.59 -6.42 12.56
N SER A 25 -23.45 -5.71 13.31
CA SER A 25 -24.54 -6.30 14.07
C SER A 25 -25.85 -6.37 13.28
N HIS A 26 -25.90 -5.77 12.08
CA HIS A 26 -27.13 -5.76 11.29
C HIS A 26 -27.46 -7.14 10.74
N PRO A 27 -28.75 -7.62 10.83
CA PRO A 27 -29.12 -8.98 10.41
C PRO A 27 -28.74 -9.31 8.96
N ARG A 28 -28.95 -8.37 8.02
CA ARG A 28 -28.56 -8.56 6.62
C ARG A 28 -27.06 -8.70 6.43
N PHE A 29 -26.26 -7.97 7.22
CA PHE A 29 -24.81 -8.09 7.19
C PHE A 29 -24.35 -9.45 7.72
N ILE A 30 -24.94 -9.92 8.83
CA ILE A 30 -24.65 -11.23 9.42
C ILE A 30 -25.05 -12.37 8.45
N ALA A 31 -26.18 -12.23 7.77
CA ALA A 31 -26.66 -13.19 6.78
C ALA A 31 -25.91 -13.16 5.44
N ASN A 32 -24.97 -12.22 5.27
CA ASN A 32 -24.27 -11.96 3.99
C ASN A 32 -25.24 -11.62 2.83
N ASP A 33 -26.36 -10.97 3.18
CA ASP A 33 -27.39 -10.51 2.24
C ASP A 33 -27.32 -8.99 2.05
N TYR A 34 -26.28 -8.52 1.37
CA TYR A 34 -26.10 -7.09 1.11
C TYR A 34 -25.35 -6.86 -0.20
N THR A 35 -25.56 -5.65 -0.74
CA THR A 35 -24.89 -5.15 -1.94
C THR A 35 -24.07 -3.92 -1.60
N THR A 36 -23.38 -3.35 -2.56
CA THR A 36 -22.67 -2.08 -2.40
C THR A 36 -23.57 -0.90 -2.02
N ARG A 37 -24.88 -1.01 -2.23
CA ARG A 37 -25.89 0.01 -1.87
C ARG A 37 -26.43 -0.14 -0.45
N PHE A 38 -26.03 -1.18 0.27
CA PHE A 38 -26.56 -1.50 1.60
C PHE A 38 -26.50 -0.33 2.58
N ILE A 39 -25.41 0.41 2.56
CA ILE A 39 -25.21 1.58 3.45
C ILE A 39 -26.22 2.68 3.12
N ASP A 40 -26.40 2.98 1.83
CA ASP A 40 -27.30 4.05 1.36
C ASP A 40 -28.77 3.67 1.58
N GLU A 41 -29.09 2.39 1.50
CA GLU A 41 -30.45 1.86 1.62
C GLU A 41 -30.88 1.56 3.07
N THR A 42 -29.99 1.72 4.05
CA THR A 42 -30.24 1.31 5.45
C THR A 42 -29.99 2.47 6.42
N PRO A 43 -30.92 3.47 6.51
CA PRO A 43 -30.76 4.63 7.39
C PRO A 43 -30.56 4.27 8.87
N ALA A 44 -31.04 3.10 9.31
CA ALA A 44 -30.86 2.62 10.68
C ALA A 44 -29.37 2.43 11.09
N LEU A 45 -28.47 2.31 10.13
CA LEU A 45 -27.05 2.23 10.40
C LEU A 45 -26.50 3.53 11.02
N PHE A 46 -27.19 4.64 10.82
CA PHE A 46 -26.80 5.98 11.31
C PHE A 46 -27.56 6.39 12.57
N ASP A 47 -28.41 5.51 13.14
CA ASP A 47 -29.08 5.77 14.41
C ASP A 47 -28.14 5.47 15.58
N PHE A 48 -27.44 6.47 16.06
CA PHE A 48 -26.45 6.36 17.12
C PHE A 48 -27.06 6.63 18.49
N ARG A 49 -27.03 5.65 19.40
CA ARG A 49 -27.41 5.86 20.80
C ARG A 49 -26.49 6.88 21.47
N LYS A 50 -27.04 7.97 21.98
CA LYS A 50 -26.30 8.95 22.78
C LYS A 50 -25.79 8.29 24.07
N ARG A 51 -24.47 8.05 24.15
CA ARG A 51 -23.85 7.50 25.37
C ARG A 51 -23.65 8.60 26.40
N LYS A 52 -24.05 8.36 27.64
CA LYS A 52 -23.69 9.22 28.79
C LYS A 52 -22.25 8.86 29.19
N ASP A 53 -21.26 9.58 28.69
CA ASP A 53 -19.86 9.26 28.88
C ASP A 53 -19.21 10.18 29.94
N ARG A 54 -19.12 9.69 31.16
CA ARG A 54 -18.44 10.39 32.26
C ARG A 54 -16.94 10.56 32.00
N ALA A 55 -16.36 9.63 31.31
CA ALA A 55 -14.93 9.65 31.02
C ALA A 55 -14.58 10.69 29.94
N THR A 56 -15.45 10.99 28.98
CA THR A 56 -15.24 12.13 28.07
C THR A 56 -15.22 13.45 28.81
N LYS A 57 -16.08 13.61 29.84
CA LYS A 57 -16.07 14.80 30.69
C LYS A 57 -14.75 14.91 31.49
N LEU A 58 -14.26 13.80 32.04
CA LEU A 58 -12.98 13.76 32.76
C LEU A 58 -11.80 14.06 31.84
N LEU A 59 -11.78 13.46 30.62
CA LEU A 59 -10.76 13.74 29.64
C LEU A 59 -10.82 15.19 29.12
N GLY A 60 -12.02 15.73 28.94
CA GLY A 60 -12.20 17.15 28.60
C GLY A 60 -11.62 18.06 29.66
N TRP A 61 -11.85 17.75 30.97
CA TRP A 61 -11.27 18.48 32.07
C TRP A 61 -9.75 18.32 32.11
N ILE A 62 -9.21 17.10 31.95
CA ILE A 62 -7.76 16.87 31.90
C ILE A 62 -7.13 17.64 30.72
N ALA A 63 -7.75 17.61 29.58
CA ALA A 63 -7.27 18.35 28.41
C ALA A 63 -7.27 19.87 28.67
N ASP A 64 -8.35 20.40 29.26
CA ASP A 64 -8.46 21.80 29.60
C ASP A 64 -7.36 22.21 30.60
N VAL A 65 -7.17 21.42 31.66
CA VAL A 65 -6.10 21.65 32.64
C VAL A 65 -4.71 21.56 32.02
N THR A 66 -4.52 20.62 31.07
CA THR A 66 -3.23 20.44 30.37
C THR A 66 -2.90 21.62 29.46
N VAL A 67 -3.90 22.13 28.75
CA VAL A 67 -3.72 23.22 27.76
C VAL A 67 -3.74 24.59 28.43
N ASN A 68 -4.72 24.82 29.30
CA ASN A 68 -4.97 26.12 29.93
C ASN A 68 -4.34 26.27 31.33
N GLY A 69 -3.81 25.18 31.88
CA GLY A 69 -3.27 25.11 33.21
C GLY A 69 -4.37 24.97 34.29
N HIS A 70 -4.04 24.32 35.38
CA HIS A 70 -4.92 24.29 36.56
C HIS A 70 -4.71 25.56 37.39
N PRO A 71 -5.78 26.19 37.89
CA PRO A 71 -5.67 27.43 38.68
C PRO A 71 -4.64 27.37 39.82
N GLU A 72 -4.53 26.21 40.47
CA GLU A 72 -3.60 26.01 41.60
C GLU A 72 -2.15 25.72 41.19
N THR A 73 -1.90 25.45 39.90
CA THR A 73 -0.55 25.10 39.40
C THR A 73 -0.06 26.00 38.30
N ARG A 74 -0.82 27.05 37.95
CA ARG A 74 -0.55 27.96 36.83
C ARG A 74 0.84 28.59 36.89
N ASP A 75 1.34 28.84 38.12
CA ASP A 75 2.64 29.49 38.34
C ASP A 75 3.79 28.49 38.52
N ARG A 76 3.52 27.18 38.38
CA ARG A 76 4.59 26.16 38.43
C ARG A 76 5.26 26.04 37.09
N ALA A 77 6.59 26.01 37.06
CA ALA A 77 7.36 25.74 35.84
C ALA A 77 6.96 24.38 35.26
N LEU A 78 6.51 24.39 34.01
CA LEU A 78 6.26 23.14 33.32
C LEU A 78 7.58 22.38 33.12
N PRO A 79 7.59 21.04 33.30
CA PRO A 79 8.77 20.27 32.99
C PRO A 79 9.08 20.45 31.48
N PRO A 80 10.36 20.52 31.09
CA PRO A 80 10.73 20.71 29.71
C PRO A 80 10.12 19.61 28.85
N ALA A 81 9.54 19.99 27.74
CA ALA A 81 8.99 19.05 26.77
C ALA A 81 10.12 18.17 26.19
N HIS A 82 10.23 16.94 26.65
CA HIS A 82 11.31 16.01 26.28
C HIS A 82 11.05 15.22 24.99
N ALA A 83 10.01 15.55 24.25
CA ALA A 83 9.80 14.93 22.95
C ALA A 83 10.90 15.41 21.98
N ARG A 84 12.04 14.71 21.95
CA ARG A 84 13.00 14.89 20.87
C ARG A 84 12.32 14.46 19.56
N LYS A 85 12.29 15.34 18.59
CA LYS A 85 11.86 14.98 17.24
C LYS A 85 12.78 13.85 16.74
N PRO A 86 12.25 12.72 16.29
CA PRO A 86 13.08 11.68 15.71
C PRO A 86 13.85 12.26 14.52
N GLU A 87 15.12 11.98 14.46
CA GLU A 87 15.97 12.36 13.32
C GLU A 87 16.30 11.11 12.51
N ALA A 88 16.33 11.25 11.18
CA ALA A 88 16.79 10.17 10.32
C ALA A 88 18.27 9.87 10.61
N PRO A 89 18.71 8.60 10.57
CA PRO A 89 20.11 8.25 10.71
C PRO A 89 20.96 8.98 9.67
N ARG A 90 22.13 9.44 10.07
CA ARG A 90 23.13 10.04 9.17
C ARG A 90 24.23 9.02 8.89
N PHE A 91 24.51 8.83 7.61
CA PHE A 91 25.57 7.94 7.16
C PHE A 91 26.70 8.75 6.55
N ALA A 92 27.95 8.50 6.98
CA ALA A 92 29.12 9.21 6.49
C ALA A 92 29.54 8.72 5.08
N ALA A 93 29.30 7.44 4.76
CA ALA A 93 29.65 6.85 3.49
C ALA A 93 28.63 7.19 2.40
N ASP A 94 29.09 7.28 1.16
CA ASP A 94 28.22 7.39 0.00
C ASP A 94 27.35 6.15 -0.20
N ALA A 95 26.23 6.32 -0.91
CA ALA A 95 25.34 5.21 -1.23
C ALA A 95 26.07 4.16 -2.09
N GLN A 96 26.09 2.91 -1.61
CA GLN A 96 26.66 1.81 -2.37
C GLN A 96 25.76 1.44 -3.55
N PRO A 97 26.31 0.87 -4.64
CA PRO A 97 25.51 0.34 -5.73
C PRO A 97 24.44 -0.63 -5.21
N GLY A 98 23.23 -0.49 -5.71
CA GLY A 98 22.09 -1.27 -5.28
C GLY A 98 21.36 -1.95 -6.44
N THR A 99 20.08 -2.24 -6.22
CA THR A 99 19.25 -2.96 -7.19
C THR A 99 19.00 -2.17 -8.46
N ARG A 100 19.05 -0.82 -8.41
CA ARG A 100 18.90 -0.02 -9.62
C ARG A 100 20.05 -0.19 -10.59
N GLN A 101 21.31 -0.08 -10.13
CA GLN A 101 22.47 -0.30 -10.97
C GLN A 101 22.47 -1.71 -11.55
N ARG A 102 22.03 -2.69 -10.76
CA ARG A 102 21.87 -4.06 -11.24
C ARG A 102 20.81 -4.19 -12.35
N LEU A 103 19.70 -3.47 -12.24
CA LEU A 103 18.69 -3.42 -13.31
C LEU A 103 19.26 -2.76 -14.58
N GLU A 104 20.00 -1.67 -14.44
CA GLU A 104 20.64 -0.97 -15.56
C GLU A 104 21.69 -1.85 -16.26
N GLU A 105 22.43 -2.66 -15.50
CA GLU A 105 23.42 -3.59 -16.04
C GLU A 105 22.80 -4.80 -16.74
N LEU A 106 21.80 -5.43 -16.13
CA LEU A 106 21.23 -6.69 -16.60
C LEU A 106 20.08 -6.50 -17.59
N GLY A 107 19.37 -5.39 -17.53
CA GLY A 107 18.05 -5.22 -18.14
C GLY A 107 16.96 -6.02 -17.43
N PRO A 108 15.66 -5.75 -17.75
CA PRO A 108 14.54 -6.27 -16.97
C PRO A 108 14.42 -7.80 -16.96
N THR A 109 14.63 -8.46 -18.08
CA THR A 109 14.51 -9.93 -18.19
C THR A 109 15.55 -10.65 -17.34
N LYS A 110 16.83 -10.30 -17.49
CA LYS A 110 17.91 -10.93 -16.70
C LYS A 110 17.85 -10.51 -15.23
N PHE A 111 17.32 -9.33 -14.93
CA PHE A 111 17.08 -8.92 -13.55
C PHE A 111 16.02 -9.80 -12.88
N ALA A 112 14.93 -10.12 -13.59
CA ALA A 112 13.92 -11.06 -13.09
C ALA A 112 14.50 -12.48 -12.90
N GLU A 113 15.33 -12.94 -13.83
CA GLU A 113 16.06 -14.22 -13.67
C GLU A 113 16.98 -14.20 -12.45
N TRP A 114 17.70 -13.11 -12.22
CA TRP A 114 18.49 -12.93 -11.01
C TRP A 114 17.63 -13.00 -9.75
N MET A 115 16.49 -12.28 -9.71
CA MET A 115 15.56 -12.35 -8.57
C MET A 115 15.07 -13.78 -8.31
N ARG A 116 14.74 -14.52 -9.37
CA ARG A 116 14.28 -15.91 -9.26
C ARG A 116 15.32 -16.84 -8.64
N ASN A 117 16.60 -16.62 -8.96
CA ASN A 117 17.73 -17.43 -8.52
C ASN A 117 18.34 -16.99 -7.18
N GLU A 118 17.98 -15.80 -6.70
CA GLU A 118 18.47 -15.30 -5.41
C GLU A 118 17.96 -16.18 -4.26
N GLN A 119 18.86 -16.55 -3.36
CA GLN A 119 18.53 -17.42 -2.23
C GLN A 119 18.06 -16.64 -1.01
N ARG A 120 18.39 -15.35 -0.94
CA ARG A 120 17.92 -14.48 0.14
C ARG A 120 16.53 -13.95 -0.17
N VAL A 121 15.74 -13.77 0.87
CA VAL A 121 14.47 -13.03 0.73
C VAL A 121 14.79 -11.56 0.45
N LEU A 122 14.36 -11.07 -0.71
CA LEU A 122 14.46 -9.67 -1.06
C LEU A 122 13.29 -8.90 -0.43
N ILE A 123 13.55 -7.69 0.05
CA ILE A 123 12.57 -6.89 0.79
C ILE A 123 12.27 -5.60 0.04
N THR A 124 10.99 -5.29 -0.10
CA THR A 124 10.48 -3.99 -0.54
C THR A 124 9.95 -3.23 0.66
N ASP A 125 10.37 -1.98 0.82
CA ASP A 125 9.79 -1.08 1.81
C ASP A 125 8.59 -0.34 1.21
N THR A 126 7.47 -0.29 1.96
CA THR A 126 6.22 0.34 1.52
C THR A 126 5.87 1.60 2.31
N THR A 127 6.75 2.07 3.16
CA THR A 127 6.50 3.21 4.07
C THR A 127 6.07 4.46 3.30
N MET A 128 6.70 4.71 2.16
CA MET A 128 6.49 5.92 1.35
C MET A 128 5.23 5.87 0.47
N ARG A 129 4.54 4.72 0.37
CA ARG A 129 3.30 4.57 -0.37
C ARG A 129 2.21 3.85 0.44
N ASP A 130 2.23 2.52 0.50
CA ASP A 130 1.09 1.73 1.00
C ASP A 130 0.91 1.85 2.51
N ALA A 131 1.99 1.86 3.27
CA ALA A 131 1.90 1.96 4.72
C ALA A 131 1.21 3.27 5.14
N HIS A 132 1.63 4.43 4.61
CA HIS A 132 0.95 5.67 4.97
C HIS A 132 -0.40 5.85 4.26
N GLN A 133 -0.62 5.19 3.11
CA GLN A 133 -1.94 5.15 2.50
C GLN A 133 -2.93 4.42 3.40
N SER A 134 -2.54 3.31 3.98
CA SER A 134 -3.39 2.46 4.81
C SER A 134 -3.56 2.98 6.24
N LEU A 135 -2.49 3.54 6.83
CA LEU A 135 -2.44 3.89 8.25
C LEU A 135 -2.64 5.38 8.52
N LEU A 136 -2.28 6.26 7.60
CA LEU A 136 -2.25 7.72 7.79
C LEU A 136 -3.11 8.47 6.76
N ALA A 137 -4.12 7.81 6.18
CA ALA A 137 -4.99 8.37 5.13
C ALA A 137 -4.19 9.05 4.00
N THR A 138 -3.03 8.51 3.66
CA THR A 138 -2.11 9.04 2.64
C THR A 138 -1.58 10.45 2.95
N ARG A 139 -1.44 10.82 4.23
CA ARG A 139 -1.14 12.20 4.63
C ARG A 139 0.34 12.48 4.90
N MET A 140 1.29 11.56 4.61
CA MET A 140 2.71 11.90 4.65
C MET A 140 3.05 12.94 3.58
N ARG A 141 3.72 13.99 4.00
CA ARG A 141 4.12 15.08 3.10
C ARG A 141 5.44 14.76 2.39
N THR A 142 5.64 15.35 1.23
CA THR A 142 6.86 15.18 0.43
C THR A 142 8.11 15.46 1.25
N ARG A 143 8.13 16.52 2.05
CA ARG A 143 9.28 16.87 2.91
C ARG A 143 9.64 15.77 3.92
N ASP A 144 8.63 15.04 4.44
CA ASP A 144 8.84 14.00 5.45
C ASP A 144 9.37 12.71 4.78
N ILE A 145 8.88 12.39 3.58
CA ILE A 145 9.36 11.27 2.74
C ILE A 145 10.80 11.53 2.29
N VAL A 146 11.07 12.68 1.70
CA VAL A 146 12.41 13.06 1.19
C VAL A 146 13.42 13.13 2.32
N GLY A 147 12.99 13.60 3.51
CA GLY A 147 13.86 13.69 4.68
C GLY A 147 14.44 12.36 5.18
N VAL A 148 13.84 11.22 4.79
CA VAL A 148 14.35 9.88 5.14
C VAL A 148 14.87 9.09 3.93
N ALA A 149 14.60 9.53 2.71
CA ALA A 149 14.96 8.78 1.50
C ALA A 149 16.47 8.53 1.35
N GLU A 150 17.31 9.51 1.70
CA GLU A 150 18.76 9.35 1.71
C GLU A 150 19.24 8.27 2.70
N ALA A 151 18.58 8.17 3.86
CA ALA A 151 18.90 7.15 4.85
C ALA A 151 18.61 5.73 4.33
N TYR A 152 17.56 5.55 3.54
CA TYR A 152 17.32 4.29 2.83
C TYR A 152 18.43 3.96 1.83
N ALA A 153 18.80 4.93 0.99
CA ALA A 153 19.84 4.74 -0.02
C ALA A 153 21.20 4.34 0.57
N ARG A 154 21.58 4.98 1.67
CA ARG A 154 22.89 4.76 2.31
C ARG A 154 22.88 3.59 3.30
N GLY A 155 21.79 3.42 4.06
CA GLY A 155 21.70 2.42 5.11
C GLY A 155 21.20 1.05 4.64
N LEU A 156 20.42 1.01 3.57
CA LEU A 156 19.72 -0.19 3.09
C LEU A 156 19.89 -0.42 1.57
N PRO A 157 21.12 -0.40 1.03
CA PRO A 157 21.35 -0.56 -0.41
C PRO A 157 20.93 -1.94 -0.94
N GLN A 158 20.71 -2.91 -0.03
CA GLN A 158 20.26 -4.27 -0.36
C GLN A 158 18.74 -4.41 -0.54
N LEU A 159 17.95 -3.37 -0.29
CA LEU A 159 16.51 -3.42 -0.57
C LEU A 159 16.25 -3.71 -2.05
N LEU A 160 15.21 -4.50 -2.32
CA LEU A 160 14.75 -4.71 -3.68
C LEU A 160 14.24 -3.40 -4.26
N SER A 161 13.31 -2.76 -3.56
CA SER A 161 12.70 -1.52 -4.01
C SER A 161 12.13 -0.68 -2.85
N LEU A 162 11.92 0.61 -3.13
CA LEU A 162 11.11 1.52 -2.34
C LEU A 162 9.79 1.72 -3.07
N GLU A 163 8.69 1.21 -2.52
CA GLU A 163 7.36 1.53 -3.02
C GLU A 163 6.98 2.93 -2.54
N CYS A 164 7.06 3.90 -3.42
CA CYS A 164 7.03 5.32 -3.04
C CYS A 164 6.02 6.17 -3.81
N TRP A 165 5.32 5.58 -4.82
CA TRP A 165 4.48 6.36 -5.70
C TRP A 165 3.28 5.57 -6.25
N GLY A 166 2.37 6.27 -6.95
CA GLY A 166 1.15 5.67 -7.50
C GLY A 166 0.04 5.47 -6.45
N GLY A 167 -0.97 4.69 -6.79
CA GLY A 167 -2.12 4.51 -5.94
C GLY A 167 -2.76 5.85 -5.52
N ALA A 168 -3.19 5.95 -4.27
CA ALA A 168 -3.77 7.19 -3.74
C ALA A 168 -2.73 8.28 -3.44
N THR A 169 -1.44 7.97 -3.39
CA THR A 169 -0.41 8.99 -3.10
C THR A 169 -0.34 10.05 -4.19
N PHE A 170 -0.66 9.70 -5.44
CA PHE A 170 -0.70 10.65 -6.53
C PHE A 170 -1.85 11.67 -6.37
N ASP A 171 -3.07 11.18 -6.22
CA ASP A 171 -4.26 12.00 -6.09
C ASP A 171 -4.27 12.84 -4.80
N VAL A 172 -3.89 12.22 -3.67
CA VAL A 172 -3.89 12.91 -2.37
C VAL A 172 -2.83 14.01 -2.30
N ALA A 173 -1.67 13.84 -2.96
CA ALA A 173 -0.67 14.90 -3.04
C ALA A 173 -1.28 16.18 -3.63
N MET A 174 -2.01 16.07 -4.73
CA MET A 174 -2.65 17.23 -5.37
C MET A 174 -3.88 17.71 -4.58
N ARG A 175 -4.81 16.80 -4.27
CA ARG A 175 -6.15 17.16 -3.77
C ARG A 175 -6.14 17.65 -2.32
N PHE A 176 -5.29 17.07 -1.47
CA PHE A 176 -5.34 17.33 -0.02
C PHE A 176 -4.06 17.94 0.55
N LEU A 177 -2.91 17.68 -0.07
CA LEU A 177 -1.63 18.19 0.44
C LEU A 177 -1.15 19.44 -0.30
N ASN A 178 -1.75 19.74 -1.45
CA ASN A 178 -1.34 20.83 -2.34
C ASN A 178 0.14 20.71 -2.72
N GLU A 179 0.54 19.49 -3.09
CA GLU A 179 1.90 19.12 -3.49
C GLU A 179 1.88 18.47 -4.89
N ASP A 180 2.95 18.68 -5.66
CA ASP A 180 3.13 18.06 -6.98
C ASP A 180 3.64 16.62 -6.82
N PRO A 181 2.90 15.59 -7.26
CA PRO A 181 3.34 14.20 -7.20
C PRO A 181 4.53 13.89 -8.10
N TRP A 182 4.71 14.61 -9.20
CA TRP A 182 5.86 14.43 -10.10
C TRP A 182 7.14 14.99 -9.49
N GLU A 183 7.08 16.17 -8.87
CA GLU A 183 8.18 16.72 -8.10
C GLU A 183 8.57 15.78 -6.95
N ARG A 184 7.57 15.20 -6.25
CA ARG A 184 7.81 14.20 -5.21
C ARG A 184 8.62 13.02 -5.73
N LEU A 185 8.26 12.46 -6.89
CA LEU A 185 9.00 11.36 -7.51
C LEU A 185 10.45 11.75 -7.81
N ALA A 186 10.64 12.91 -8.43
CA ALA A 186 11.98 13.42 -8.78
C ALA A 186 12.86 13.60 -7.53
N LEU A 187 12.31 14.17 -6.47
CA LEU A 187 13.03 14.37 -5.20
C LEU A 187 13.40 13.05 -4.52
N ILE A 188 12.47 12.07 -4.48
CA ILE A 188 12.76 10.74 -3.94
C ILE A 188 13.88 10.08 -4.75
N ARG A 189 13.80 10.11 -6.08
CA ARG A 189 14.80 9.54 -6.96
C ARG A 189 16.18 10.19 -6.77
N ALA A 190 16.23 11.51 -6.59
CA ALA A 190 17.47 12.22 -6.33
C ALA A 190 18.15 11.78 -5.02
N GLN A 191 17.36 11.51 -3.98
CA GLN A 191 17.87 11.07 -2.68
C GLN A 191 18.16 9.56 -2.60
N ALA A 192 17.47 8.74 -3.39
CA ALA A 192 17.67 7.29 -3.44
C ALA A 192 18.07 6.82 -4.86
N PRO A 193 19.30 7.12 -5.32
CA PRO A 193 19.72 6.85 -6.69
C PRO A 193 20.04 5.37 -6.96
N ASN A 194 20.20 4.55 -5.94
CA ASN A 194 20.72 3.17 -6.01
C ASN A 194 19.68 2.08 -5.77
N VAL A 195 18.53 2.40 -5.18
CA VAL A 195 17.44 1.43 -4.95
C VAL A 195 16.35 1.63 -6.01
N LEU A 196 15.71 0.54 -6.44
CA LEU A 196 14.56 0.63 -7.36
C LEU A 196 13.42 1.43 -6.72
N THR A 197 12.85 2.35 -7.46
CA THR A 197 11.56 2.95 -7.12
C THR A 197 10.44 2.08 -7.67
N GLN A 198 9.41 1.91 -6.87
CA GLN A 198 8.24 1.12 -7.23
C GLN A 198 6.96 1.93 -7.08
N MET A 199 6.01 1.70 -8.00
CA MET A 199 4.68 2.28 -7.93
C MET A 199 3.57 1.25 -8.06
N LEU A 200 2.38 1.63 -7.59
CA LEU A 200 1.14 0.90 -7.83
C LEU A 200 0.38 1.54 -9.00
N LEU A 201 0.04 0.73 -10.01
CA LEU A 201 -0.68 1.13 -11.22
C LEU A 201 -1.96 0.29 -11.38
N ARG A 202 -3.12 0.96 -11.50
CA ARG A 202 -4.44 0.31 -11.53
C ARG A 202 -4.89 -0.01 -12.95
N GLY A 203 -4.11 -0.80 -13.71
CA GLY A 203 -4.46 -1.15 -15.10
C GLY A 203 -4.90 0.06 -15.91
N ALA A 204 -6.05 -0.01 -16.59
CA ALA A 204 -6.59 1.08 -17.39
C ALA A 204 -7.02 2.33 -16.57
N ASN A 205 -7.14 2.23 -15.25
CA ASN A 205 -7.42 3.38 -14.38
C ASN A 205 -6.16 4.20 -14.05
N GLY A 206 -4.97 3.73 -14.40
CA GLY A 206 -3.72 4.41 -14.08
C GLY A 206 -3.57 4.64 -12.59
N VAL A 207 -3.57 5.90 -12.15
CA VAL A 207 -3.61 6.31 -10.74
C VAL A 207 -4.95 6.94 -10.33
N GLY A 208 -5.93 6.91 -11.23
CA GLY A 208 -7.27 7.50 -11.03
C GLY A 208 -8.32 6.48 -10.59
N TYR A 209 -9.59 6.85 -10.76
CA TYR A 209 -10.77 6.10 -10.31
C TYR A 209 -11.76 5.78 -11.43
N THR A 210 -11.36 6.00 -12.67
CA THR A 210 -12.11 5.67 -13.88
C THR A 210 -11.15 5.14 -14.93
N ASN A 211 -11.67 4.42 -15.91
CA ASN A 211 -10.85 3.97 -17.03
C ASN A 211 -10.45 5.15 -17.90
N TYR A 212 -9.17 5.24 -18.21
CA TYR A 212 -8.63 6.21 -19.14
C TYR A 212 -8.43 5.58 -20.52
N PRO A 213 -8.46 6.39 -21.59
CA PRO A 213 -8.07 5.93 -22.92
C PRO A 213 -6.63 5.40 -22.94
N ASP A 214 -6.37 4.43 -23.82
CA ASP A 214 -5.08 3.74 -23.92
C ASP A 214 -3.89 4.68 -24.09
N ASN A 215 -4.06 5.74 -24.91
CA ASN A 215 -3.01 6.73 -25.12
C ASN A 215 -2.67 7.51 -23.86
N VAL A 216 -3.63 7.74 -22.97
CA VAL A 216 -3.39 8.40 -21.68
C VAL A 216 -2.61 7.49 -20.76
N VAL A 217 -2.98 6.20 -20.68
CA VAL A 217 -2.25 5.20 -19.88
C VAL A 217 -0.81 5.07 -20.37
N ARG A 218 -0.61 4.94 -21.68
CA ARG A 218 0.73 4.84 -22.30
C ARG A 218 1.57 6.09 -22.01
N HIS A 219 1.01 7.27 -22.21
CA HIS A 219 1.72 8.51 -21.94
C HIS A 219 2.08 8.67 -20.45
N PHE A 220 1.16 8.32 -19.56
CA PHE A 220 1.40 8.36 -18.11
C PHE A 220 2.56 7.44 -17.72
N VAL A 221 2.57 6.19 -18.20
CA VAL A 221 3.63 5.21 -17.92
C VAL A 221 4.99 5.70 -18.46
N GLN A 222 5.01 6.21 -19.68
CA GLN A 222 6.22 6.79 -20.27
C GLN A 222 6.77 7.92 -19.40
N ARG A 223 5.93 8.89 -19.01
CA ARG A 223 6.34 10.01 -18.16
C ARG A 223 6.82 9.56 -16.78
N ALA A 224 6.18 8.55 -16.19
CA ALA A 224 6.60 7.98 -14.92
C ALA A 224 7.98 7.31 -15.01
N ALA A 225 8.23 6.54 -16.08
CA ALA A 225 9.54 5.92 -16.35
C ALA A 225 10.65 6.98 -16.55
N GLU A 226 10.37 8.02 -17.34
CA GLU A 226 11.28 9.17 -17.54
C GLU A 226 11.54 9.92 -16.22
N GLY A 227 10.52 10.05 -15.35
CA GLY A 227 10.63 10.64 -14.01
C GLY A 227 11.41 9.81 -13.00
N GLY A 228 11.85 8.59 -13.39
CA GLY A 228 12.70 7.74 -12.56
C GLY A 228 11.99 6.56 -11.90
N MET A 229 10.80 6.17 -12.37
CA MET A 229 10.13 4.95 -11.93
C MET A 229 10.76 3.72 -12.59
N ASP A 230 11.11 2.70 -11.79
CA ASP A 230 11.81 1.51 -12.25
C ASP A 230 10.91 0.27 -12.29
N LEU A 231 9.97 0.13 -11.33
CA LEU A 231 9.11 -1.04 -11.19
C LEU A 231 7.65 -0.62 -11.09
N PHE A 232 6.82 -1.16 -11.99
CA PHE A 232 5.39 -0.88 -12.05
C PHE A 232 4.62 -2.11 -11.61
N ARG A 233 4.01 -2.05 -10.42
CA ARG A 233 3.07 -3.08 -9.95
C ARG A 233 1.69 -2.78 -10.53
N ILE A 234 1.31 -3.58 -11.52
CA ILE A 234 0.07 -3.42 -12.28
C ILE A 234 -0.95 -4.40 -11.73
N PHE A 235 -2.15 -3.92 -11.39
CA PHE A 235 -3.22 -4.77 -10.92
C PHE A 235 -4.59 -4.33 -11.45
N ASP A 236 -5.52 -5.25 -11.43
CA ASP A 236 -6.95 -5.02 -11.50
C ASP A 236 -7.62 -5.66 -10.28
N CYS A 237 -8.52 -4.94 -9.59
CA CYS A 237 -9.11 -5.43 -8.33
C CYS A 237 -10.05 -6.64 -8.51
N LEU A 238 -10.52 -6.88 -9.74
CA LEU A 238 -11.32 -8.04 -10.10
C LEU A 238 -10.48 -9.13 -10.78
N ASN A 239 -9.16 -8.94 -10.85
CA ASN A 239 -8.25 -9.83 -11.55
C ASN A 239 -8.56 -9.95 -13.07
N TRP A 240 -9.01 -8.88 -13.69
CA TRP A 240 -9.28 -8.87 -15.12
C TRP A 240 -8.02 -8.50 -15.90
N VAL A 241 -7.33 -9.52 -16.42
CA VAL A 241 -6.03 -9.37 -17.09
C VAL A 241 -6.11 -8.47 -18.31
N ASP A 242 -7.22 -8.52 -19.09
CA ASP A 242 -7.37 -7.66 -20.27
C ASP A 242 -7.36 -6.17 -19.93
N ASN A 243 -7.89 -5.80 -18.76
CA ASN A 243 -7.83 -4.42 -18.25
C ASN A 243 -6.41 -3.97 -17.86
N MET A 244 -5.50 -4.92 -17.68
CA MET A 244 -4.10 -4.65 -17.33
C MET A 244 -3.19 -4.56 -18.57
N ARG A 245 -3.62 -5.10 -19.72
CA ARG A 245 -2.78 -5.28 -20.92
C ARG A 245 -2.13 -4.01 -21.40
N VAL A 246 -2.89 -2.95 -21.58
CA VAL A 246 -2.35 -1.66 -22.09
C VAL A 246 -1.26 -1.11 -21.18
N ALA A 247 -1.46 -1.24 -19.85
CA ALA A 247 -0.47 -0.81 -18.87
C ALA A 247 0.78 -1.70 -18.90
N ILE A 248 0.62 -3.03 -19.05
CA ILE A 248 1.74 -3.98 -19.16
C ILE A 248 2.56 -3.65 -20.40
N ASP A 249 1.92 -3.55 -21.58
CA ASP A 249 2.59 -3.23 -22.84
C ASP A 249 3.33 -1.89 -22.75
N ALA A 250 2.67 -0.87 -22.16
CA ALA A 250 3.28 0.44 -21.98
C ALA A 250 4.55 0.39 -21.13
N VAL A 251 4.57 -0.42 -20.05
CA VAL A 251 5.76 -0.58 -19.21
C VAL A 251 6.86 -1.32 -19.96
N LEU A 252 6.52 -2.39 -20.70
CA LEU A 252 7.48 -3.14 -21.51
C LEU A 252 8.15 -2.23 -22.56
N ASP A 253 7.37 -1.35 -23.21
CA ASP A 253 7.88 -0.37 -24.19
C ASP A 253 8.90 0.60 -23.58
N THR A 254 8.84 0.86 -22.28
CA THR A 254 9.83 1.72 -21.57
C THR A 254 11.11 1.01 -21.17
N GLY A 255 11.19 -0.31 -21.30
CA GLY A 255 12.31 -1.11 -20.82
C GLY A 255 12.41 -1.17 -19.27
N ARG A 256 11.31 -0.89 -18.57
CA ARG A 256 11.22 -0.98 -17.10
C ARG A 256 10.60 -2.30 -16.66
N LEU A 257 10.60 -2.56 -15.34
CA LEU A 257 10.07 -3.80 -14.78
C LEU A 257 8.53 -3.76 -14.72
N ALA A 258 7.89 -4.68 -15.45
CA ALA A 258 6.46 -4.93 -15.35
C ALA A 258 6.21 -6.05 -14.32
N GLU A 259 5.51 -5.72 -13.24
CA GLU A 259 5.09 -6.65 -12.20
C GLU A 259 3.57 -6.82 -12.27
N GLY A 260 3.11 -7.98 -12.76
CA GLY A 260 1.69 -8.33 -12.80
C GLY A 260 1.21 -8.85 -11.46
N ALA A 261 0.14 -8.27 -10.91
CA ALA A 261 -0.35 -8.63 -9.58
C ALA A 261 -1.66 -9.43 -9.62
N LEU A 262 -1.67 -10.52 -8.83
CA LEU A 262 -2.85 -11.30 -8.49
C LEU A 262 -3.45 -10.73 -7.20
N CYS A 263 -4.68 -10.22 -7.25
CA CYS A 263 -5.42 -9.86 -6.04
C CYS A 263 -5.93 -11.13 -5.35
N TYR A 264 -5.37 -11.44 -4.19
CA TYR A 264 -5.78 -12.62 -3.42
C TYR A 264 -7.08 -12.36 -2.65
N THR A 265 -7.98 -13.34 -2.69
CA THR A 265 -9.22 -13.35 -1.92
C THR A 265 -9.65 -14.78 -1.61
N GLY A 266 -10.51 -14.97 -0.63
CA GLY A 266 -11.01 -16.27 -0.23
C GLY A 266 -10.01 -17.06 0.64
N ASP A 267 -10.12 -18.38 0.58
CA ASP A 267 -9.22 -19.33 1.26
C ASP A 267 -9.00 -20.53 0.34
N ILE A 268 -7.83 -20.65 -0.23
CA ILE A 268 -7.49 -21.74 -1.17
C ILE A 268 -7.42 -23.11 -0.49
N LEU A 269 -7.40 -23.16 0.84
CA LEU A 269 -7.41 -24.41 1.61
C LEU A 269 -8.83 -24.88 1.95
N ASP A 270 -9.86 -24.05 1.73
CA ASP A 270 -11.24 -24.42 1.97
C ASP A 270 -11.83 -25.09 0.71
N PRO A 271 -12.11 -26.42 0.74
CA PRO A 271 -12.62 -27.14 -0.43
C PRO A 271 -14.03 -26.68 -0.87
N ASN A 272 -14.74 -25.96 -0.02
CA ASN A 272 -16.08 -25.44 -0.33
C ASN A 272 -16.01 -24.10 -1.10
N ARG A 273 -14.84 -23.52 -1.27
CA ARG A 273 -14.63 -22.23 -1.96
C ARG A 273 -14.00 -22.41 -3.33
N ALA A 274 -14.73 -23.00 -4.25
CA ALA A 274 -14.23 -23.38 -5.56
C ALA A 274 -13.86 -22.19 -6.48
N LYS A 275 -14.49 -21.01 -6.29
CA LYS A 275 -14.32 -19.86 -7.21
C LYS A 275 -12.89 -19.33 -7.28
N TYR A 276 -12.21 -19.20 -6.13
CA TYR A 276 -10.85 -18.68 -6.02
C TYR A 276 -9.91 -19.79 -5.53
N SER A 277 -9.88 -20.88 -6.32
CA SER A 277 -9.05 -22.05 -6.05
C SER A 277 -7.58 -21.80 -6.36
N LEU A 278 -6.72 -22.73 -5.97
CA LEU A 278 -5.30 -22.71 -6.35
C LEU A 278 -5.14 -22.67 -7.89
N ASP A 279 -5.92 -23.48 -8.61
CA ASP A 279 -5.89 -23.54 -10.08
C ASP A 279 -6.28 -22.21 -10.72
N TYR A 280 -7.22 -21.46 -10.12
CA TYR A 280 -7.58 -20.13 -10.56
C TYR A 280 -6.37 -19.21 -10.55
N TYR A 281 -5.59 -19.18 -9.45
CA TYR A 281 -4.41 -18.33 -9.33
C TYR A 281 -3.26 -18.78 -10.24
N VAL A 282 -3.05 -20.08 -10.38
CA VAL A 282 -2.05 -20.62 -11.32
C VAL A 282 -2.38 -20.24 -12.76
N LYS A 283 -3.64 -20.37 -13.17
CA LYS A 283 -4.09 -19.97 -14.51
C LYS A 283 -3.81 -18.49 -14.76
N MET A 284 -4.19 -17.63 -13.83
CA MET A 284 -3.92 -16.18 -13.93
C MET A 284 -2.43 -15.86 -14.02
N ALA A 285 -1.63 -16.52 -13.20
CA ALA A 285 -0.17 -16.32 -13.23
C ALA A 285 0.40 -16.62 -14.62
N LYS A 286 -0.05 -17.71 -15.25
CA LYS A 286 0.33 -18.06 -16.63
C LYS A 286 -0.16 -17.02 -17.66
N GLU A 287 -1.34 -16.42 -17.45
CA GLU A 287 -1.84 -15.34 -18.30
C GLU A 287 -0.98 -14.07 -18.18
N LEU A 288 -0.54 -13.72 -16.98
CA LEU A 288 0.37 -12.59 -16.74
C LEU A 288 1.78 -12.85 -17.30
N GLU A 289 2.30 -14.06 -17.16
CA GLU A 289 3.55 -14.47 -17.79
C GLU A 289 3.49 -14.36 -19.31
N LYS A 290 2.41 -14.87 -19.91
CA LYS A 290 2.16 -14.75 -21.37
C LYS A 290 1.98 -13.30 -21.81
N ALA A 291 1.50 -12.42 -20.94
CA ALA A 291 1.41 -10.99 -21.21
C ALA A 291 2.78 -10.28 -21.18
N GLY A 292 3.86 -10.97 -20.79
CA GLY A 292 5.22 -10.44 -20.77
C GLY A 292 5.65 -9.83 -19.43
N CYS A 293 4.89 -10.03 -18.35
CA CYS A 293 5.30 -9.57 -17.03
C CYS A 293 6.64 -10.20 -16.62
N HIS A 294 7.52 -9.40 -16.04
CA HIS A 294 8.82 -9.85 -15.52
C HIS A 294 8.72 -10.47 -14.12
N ILE A 295 7.79 -10.01 -13.32
CA ILE A 295 7.61 -10.38 -11.90
C ILE A 295 6.12 -10.66 -11.67
N LEU A 296 5.83 -11.69 -10.87
CA LEU A 296 4.50 -12.01 -10.41
C LEU A 296 4.32 -11.52 -8.97
N ALA A 297 3.35 -10.64 -8.71
CA ALA A 297 2.99 -10.24 -7.37
C ALA A 297 1.74 -10.98 -6.86
N ILE A 298 1.78 -11.41 -5.62
CA ILE A 298 0.59 -11.78 -4.85
C ILE A 298 0.21 -10.56 -4.02
N LYS A 299 -0.96 -9.99 -4.29
CA LYS A 299 -1.47 -8.82 -3.60
C LYS A 299 -2.61 -9.21 -2.66
N ASP A 300 -2.29 -9.44 -1.41
CA ASP A 300 -3.23 -9.73 -0.34
C ASP A 300 -3.60 -8.44 0.41
N MET A 301 -4.57 -7.72 -0.13
CA MET A 301 -4.98 -6.40 0.36
C MET A 301 -5.75 -6.43 1.67
N ALA A 302 -6.26 -7.58 2.08
CA ALA A 302 -7.15 -7.72 3.22
C ALA A 302 -6.59 -8.64 4.32
N GLY A 303 -5.32 -9.08 4.20
CA GLY A 303 -4.71 -9.98 5.17
C GLY A 303 -5.40 -11.36 5.25
N LEU A 304 -5.90 -11.87 4.12
CA LEU A 304 -6.61 -13.15 4.06
C LEU A 304 -5.68 -14.35 3.86
N LEU A 305 -4.49 -14.10 3.34
CA LEU A 305 -3.53 -15.14 3.00
C LEU A 305 -2.80 -15.64 4.26
N LYS A 306 -3.36 -16.66 4.89
CA LYS A 306 -2.78 -17.30 6.07
C LYS A 306 -1.46 -18.01 5.74
N PRO A 307 -0.55 -18.20 6.70
CA PRO A 307 0.76 -18.81 6.45
C PRO A 307 0.72 -20.18 5.76
N ALA A 308 -0.24 -21.05 6.11
CA ALA A 308 -0.39 -22.35 5.46
C ALA A 308 -0.82 -22.21 3.99
N ALA A 309 -1.78 -21.32 3.70
CA ALA A 309 -2.22 -21.02 2.34
C ALA A 309 -1.10 -20.35 1.52
N ALA A 310 -0.36 -19.41 2.12
CA ALA A 310 0.78 -18.76 1.49
C ALA A 310 1.85 -19.79 1.05
N ARG A 311 2.16 -20.75 1.89
CA ARG A 311 3.12 -21.83 1.56
C ARG A 311 2.67 -22.62 0.33
N VAL A 312 1.40 -23.00 0.27
CA VAL A 312 0.82 -23.74 -0.86
C VAL A 312 0.83 -22.89 -2.13
N LEU A 313 0.33 -21.66 -2.04
CA LEU A 313 0.22 -20.77 -3.18
C LEU A 313 1.59 -20.39 -3.77
N VAL A 314 2.51 -19.91 -2.94
CA VAL A 314 3.86 -19.51 -3.38
C VAL A 314 4.62 -20.69 -3.99
N LYS A 315 4.52 -21.88 -3.36
CA LYS A 315 5.16 -23.09 -3.91
C LYS A 315 4.62 -23.39 -5.30
N ALA A 316 3.30 -23.50 -5.46
CA ALA A 316 2.68 -23.80 -6.75
C ALA A 316 3.02 -22.77 -7.82
N LEU A 317 2.96 -21.47 -7.49
CA LEU A 317 3.30 -20.42 -8.44
C LEU A 317 4.77 -20.49 -8.89
N ARG A 318 5.71 -20.75 -7.97
CA ARG A 318 7.14 -20.91 -8.31
C ARG A 318 7.42 -22.14 -9.17
N GLU A 319 6.62 -23.19 -9.07
CA GLU A 319 6.73 -24.41 -9.89
C GLU A 319 6.11 -24.23 -11.29
N GLU A 320 5.04 -23.42 -11.38
CA GLU A 320 4.20 -23.33 -12.60
C GLU A 320 4.57 -22.18 -13.54
N VAL A 321 5.25 -21.12 -13.06
CA VAL A 321 5.69 -20.00 -13.88
C VAL A 321 7.19 -19.73 -13.74
N GLY A 322 7.76 -19.12 -14.79
CA GLY A 322 9.17 -18.73 -14.85
C GLY A 322 9.49 -17.45 -14.11
N MET A 323 8.50 -16.68 -13.68
CA MET A 323 8.67 -15.39 -13.00
C MET A 323 9.06 -15.56 -11.51
N PRO A 324 9.87 -14.65 -10.93
CA PRO A 324 10.01 -14.54 -9.47
C PRO A 324 8.67 -14.11 -8.85
N VAL A 325 8.42 -14.55 -7.61
CA VAL A 325 7.19 -14.25 -6.87
C VAL A 325 7.46 -13.20 -5.81
N HIS A 326 6.70 -12.11 -5.83
CA HIS A 326 6.75 -11.01 -4.87
C HIS A 326 5.46 -10.98 -4.03
N LEU A 327 5.56 -11.29 -2.75
CA LEU A 327 4.41 -11.33 -1.84
C LEU A 327 4.22 -9.98 -1.15
N HIS A 328 3.01 -9.45 -1.23
CA HIS A 328 2.55 -8.28 -0.47
C HIS A 328 1.31 -8.67 0.32
N THR A 329 1.32 -8.43 1.63
CA THR A 329 0.18 -8.71 2.51
C THR A 329 -0.03 -7.57 3.51
N HIS A 330 -1.25 -7.43 4.00
CA HIS A 330 -1.63 -6.54 5.09
C HIS A 330 -1.94 -7.36 6.35
N ASP A 331 -1.55 -6.84 7.51
CA ASP A 331 -1.86 -7.43 8.82
C ASP A 331 -3.15 -6.82 9.42
#